data_60f138270d16945efded0eefc860f8ec
#
_entry.id   60f138270d16945efded0eefc860f8ec
#
_cell.length_a   1.000
_cell.length_b   1.000
_cell.length_c   1.000
_cell.angle_alpha   90.00
_cell.angle_beta   90.00
_cell.angle_gamma   90.00
#
_symmetry.space_group_name_H-M   'P 1'
#
loop_
_entity.id
_entity.type
_entity.pdbx_description
1 polymer ?
#
loop_
_entity_poly.entity_id
_entity_poly.type
_entity_poly.pdbx_seq_one_letter_code
_entity_poly.pdbx_strand_id
1 'polypeptide(L)'
;MTNSTNPYLTAKAAARKKTDAPVALVCAIFAAATASSTVKMFSQGKTLAGVMGILIFAALATPVFRILRRAYRRACAHRIAGALLPLTEESLTFDRTGTVLSSGKALEQLQSLIGKGYLQNLRIDSENRTVGLYMPEGALVQWVCPGCGAKNLTRRGAPMRCRYCDQPRGQ
;
A
#
# COMPACT_ATOMS: atom_id res chain seq x y z
N MET A 1 18.01 -0.99 -16.22
CA MET A 1 16.63 -0.65 -15.77
C MET A 1 16.73 -0.28 -14.31
N THR A 2 16.86 1.00 -14.00
CA THR A 2 16.92 1.51 -12.62
C THR A 2 15.53 1.39 -12.03
N ASN A 3 15.36 0.49 -11.05
CA ASN A 3 14.20 0.48 -10.16
C ASN A 3 14.08 1.87 -9.51
N SER A 4 13.30 2.75 -10.11
CA SER A 4 12.89 4.00 -9.46
C SER A 4 11.97 3.61 -8.30
N THR A 5 12.57 3.35 -7.17
CA THR A 5 11.83 3.06 -5.93
C THR A 5 10.99 4.30 -5.63
N ASN A 6 9.68 4.16 -5.64
CA ASN A 6 8.75 5.23 -5.26
C ASN A 6 9.16 5.76 -3.87
N PRO A 7 9.46 7.08 -3.71
CA PRO A 7 9.99 7.64 -2.47
C PRO A 7 9.05 7.51 -1.28
N TYR A 8 7.77 7.30 -1.52
CA TYR A 8 6.75 7.12 -0.49
C TYR A 8 6.62 5.67 0.00
N LEU A 9 7.27 4.69 -0.68
CA LEU A 9 7.23 3.28 -0.28
C LEU A 9 8.44 2.91 0.56
N THR A 10 8.21 2.21 1.67
CA THR A 10 9.29 1.60 2.46
C THR A 10 9.76 0.29 1.82
N ALA A 11 10.96 -0.16 2.19
CA ALA A 11 11.47 -1.48 1.83
C ALA A 11 10.51 -2.61 2.21
N LYS A 12 9.74 -2.46 3.30
CA LYS A 12 8.73 -3.40 3.77
C LYS A 12 7.55 -3.52 2.80
N ALA A 13 7.14 -2.42 2.17
CA ALA A 13 6.08 -2.40 1.16
C ALA A 13 6.59 -2.99 -0.16
N ALA A 14 7.84 -2.70 -0.53
CA ALA A 14 8.48 -3.18 -1.76
C ALA A 14 8.84 -4.68 -1.71
N ALA A 15 9.16 -5.20 -0.52
CA ALA A 15 9.55 -6.60 -0.34
C ALA A 15 8.40 -7.56 -0.58
N ARG A 16 8.44 -8.30 -1.69
CA ARG A 16 7.52 -9.39 -1.99
C ARG A 16 8.16 -10.72 -1.55
N LYS A 17 7.65 -11.31 -0.45
CA LYS A 17 8.06 -12.66 -0.07
C LYS A 17 7.46 -13.67 -1.03
N LYS A 18 8.29 -14.36 -1.82
CA LYS A 18 7.87 -15.38 -2.79
C LYS A 18 7.12 -16.55 -2.13
N THR A 19 7.37 -16.78 -0.84
CA THR A 19 6.80 -17.90 -0.07
C THR A 19 5.39 -17.62 0.48
N ASP A 20 4.92 -16.37 0.50
CA ASP A 20 3.63 -16.03 1.13
C ASP A 20 2.43 -16.67 0.40
N ALA A 21 2.46 -16.72 -0.94
CA ALA A 21 1.36 -17.26 -1.74
C ALA A 21 1.17 -18.79 -1.60
N PRO A 22 2.23 -19.62 -1.77
CA PRO A 22 2.07 -21.07 -1.61
C PRO A 22 1.71 -21.47 -0.18
N VAL A 23 2.27 -20.81 0.84
CA VAL A 23 1.91 -21.08 2.25
C VAL A 23 0.44 -20.73 2.50
N ALA A 24 -0.07 -19.59 1.99
CA ALA A 24 -1.47 -19.22 2.15
C ALA A 24 -2.39 -20.23 1.47
N LEU A 25 -2.04 -20.71 0.28
CA LEU A 25 -2.83 -21.70 -0.45
C LEU A 25 -2.92 -23.03 0.31
N VAL A 26 -1.80 -23.56 0.76
CA VAL A 26 -1.75 -24.79 1.54
C VAL A 26 -2.59 -24.69 2.82
N CYS A 27 -2.37 -23.62 3.60
CA CYS A 27 -3.16 -23.40 4.82
C CYS A 27 -4.67 -23.23 4.54
N ALA A 28 -5.05 -22.58 3.44
CA ALA A 28 -6.46 -22.42 3.06
C ALA A 28 -7.12 -23.77 2.71
N ILE A 29 -6.42 -24.64 1.99
CA ILE A 29 -6.91 -26.00 1.66
C ILE A 29 -7.13 -26.82 2.94
N PHE A 30 -6.15 -26.83 3.85
CA PHE A 30 -6.27 -27.53 5.12
C PHE A 30 -7.37 -26.94 6.01
N ALA A 31 -7.53 -25.62 6.04
CA ALA A 31 -8.61 -24.97 6.78
C ALA A 31 -9.99 -25.37 6.23
N ALA A 32 -10.17 -25.43 4.91
CA ALA A 32 -11.42 -25.86 4.29
C ALA A 32 -11.75 -27.33 4.62
N ALA A 33 -10.75 -28.22 4.57
CA ALA A 33 -10.90 -29.62 4.91
C ALA A 33 -11.28 -29.83 6.38
N THR A 34 -10.63 -29.09 7.30
CA THR A 34 -10.96 -29.15 8.73
C THR A 34 -12.35 -28.61 9.04
N ALA A 35 -12.78 -27.53 8.38
CA ALA A 35 -14.13 -27.01 8.54
C ALA A 35 -15.21 -28.05 8.17
N SER A 36 -15.07 -28.72 7.03
CA SER A 36 -15.98 -29.73 6.56
C SER A 36 -16.06 -30.95 7.53
N SER A 37 -14.92 -31.38 8.05
CA SER A 37 -14.83 -32.47 9.02
C SER A 37 -15.47 -32.09 10.36
N THR A 38 -15.28 -30.86 10.81
CA THR A 38 -15.85 -30.36 12.07
C THR A 38 -17.35 -30.32 12.03
N VAL A 39 -17.96 -29.88 10.93
CA VAL A 39 -19.42 -29.88 10.75
C VAL A 39 -19.98 -31.32 10.85
N LYS A 40 -19.34 -32.30 10.19
CA LYS A 40 -19.73 -33.69 10.27
C LYS A 40 -19.65 -34.27 11.71
N MET A 41 -18.62 -33.91 12.46
CA MET A 41 -18.46 -34.38 13.86
C MET A 41 -19.57 -33.84 14.75
N PHE A 42 -19.97 -32.58 14.60
CA PHE A 42 -21.11 -32.03 15.32
C PHE A 42 -22.44 -32.72 14.96
N SER A 43 -22.67 -32.98 13.69
CA SER A 43 -23.89 -33.67 13.24
C SER A 43 -23.98 -35.12 13.76
N GLN A 44 -22.84 -35.74 14.12
CA GLN A 44 -22.77 -37.08 14.74
C GLN A 44 -22.81 -37.06 16.29
N GLY A 45 -23.04 -35.88 16.90
CA GLY A 45 -23.08 -35.76 18.37
C GLY A 45 -21.71 -35.81 19.07
N LYS A 46 -20.61 -35.83 18.31
CA LYS A 46 -19.23 -35.89 18.85
C LYS A 46 -18.72 -34.49 19.22
N THR A 47 -19.28 -33.91 20.29
CA THR A 47 -19.02 -32.51 20.68
C THR A 47 -17.55 -32.23 20.96
N LEU A 48 -16.84 -33.08 21.69
CA LEU A 48 -15.43 -32.88 22.03
C LEU A 48 -14.55 -32.85 20.77
N ALA A 49 -14.76 -33.77 19.84
CA ALA A 49 -14.04 -33.81 18.57
C ALA A 49 -14.37 -32.57 17.70
N GLY A 50 -15.61 -32.08 17.73
CA GLY A 50 -16.03 -30.85 17.07
C GLY A 50 -15.31 -29.63 17.61
N VAL A 51 -15.19 -29.51 18.94
CA VAL A 51 -14.42 -28.37 19.57
C VAL A 51 -12.95 -28.41 19.17
N MET A 52 -12.32 -29.59 19.19
CA MET A 52 -10.93 -29.71 18.71
C MET A 52 -10.79 -29.32 17.24
N GLY A 53 -11.76 -29.67 16.39
CA GLY A 53 -11.79 -29.23 14.99
C GLY A 53 -11.84 -27.72 14.84
N ILE A 54 -12.61 -27.01 15.65
CA ILE A 54 -12.65 -25.52 15.66
C ILE A 54 -11.29 -24.94 16.02
N LEU A 55 -10.62 -25.47 17.03
CA LEU A 55 -9.29 -24.97 17.43
C LEU A 55 -8.24 -25.16 16.32
N ILE A 56 -8.25 -26.33 15.67
CA ILE A 56 -7.35 -26.60 14.54
C ILE A 56 -7.66 -25.66 13.37
N PHE A 57 -8.94 -25.45 13.04
CA PHE A 57 -9.36 -24.51 12.01
C PHE A 57 -8.86 -23.09 12.31
N ALA A 58 -9.06 -22.59 13.53
CA ALA A 58 -8.61 -21.26 13.94
C ALA A 58 -7.08 -21.13 13.84
N ALA A 59 -6.33 -22.17 14.23
CA ALA A 59 -4.88 -22.20 14.12
C ALA A 59 -4.41 -22.11 12.66
N LEU A 60 -5.07 -22.82 11.73
CA LEU A 60 -4.75 -22.80 10.30
C LEU A 60 -5.23 -21.53 9.60
N ALA A 61 -6.38 -20.99 9.98
CA ALA A 61 -6.94 -19.76 9.40
C ALA A 61 -6.13 -18.51 9.77
N THR A 62 -5.55 -18.48 10.99
CA THR A 62 -4.77 -17.32 11.47
C THR A 62 -3.61 -16.91 10.56
N PRO A 63 -2.69 -17.80 10.11
CA PRO A 63 -1.61 -17.44 9.21
C PRO A 63 -2.14 -16.95 7.85
N VAL A 64 -3.18 -17.56 7.30
CA VAL A 64 -3.81 -17.13 6.04
C VAL A 64 -4.31 -15.71 6.17
N PHE A 65 -5.07 -15.40 7.22
CA PHE A 65 -5.59 -14.06 7.47
C PHE A 65 -4.46 -13.03 7.63
N ARG A 66 -3.38 -13.38 8.35
CA ARG A 66 -2.21 -12.49 8.49
C ARG A 66 -1.51 -12.22 7.16
N ILE A 67 -1.37 -13.23 6.29
CA ILE A 67 -0.77 -13.09 4.96
C ILE A 67 -1.66 -12.21 4.07
N LEU A 68 -2.96 -12.48 4.00
CA LEU A 68 -3.93 -11.70 3.23
C LEU A 68 -3.95 -10.23 3.68
N ARG A 69 -3.99 -10.00 5.00
CA ARG A 69 -3.97 -8.65 5.56
C ARG A 69 -2.68 -7.90 5.22
N ARG A 70 -1.52 -8.59 5.18
CA ARG A 70 -0.25 -7.99 4.75
C ARG A 70 -0.26 -7.69 3.25
N ALA A 71 -0.76 -8.61 2.43
CA ALA A 71 -0.87 -8.41 0.98
C ALA A 71 -1.80 -7.23 0.66
N TYR A 72 -2.95 -7.16 1.30
CA TYR A 72 -3.89 -6.03 1.17
C TYR A 72 -3.23 -4.69 1.53
N ARG A 73 -2.53 -4.62 2.67
CA ARG A 73 -1.83 -3.38 3.08
C ARG A 73 -0.75 -2.97 2.08
N ARG A 74 0.00 -3.91 1.51
CA ARG A 74 0.98 -3.63 0.46
C ARG A 74 0.29 -3.07 -0.78
N ALA A 75 -0.78 -3.70 -1.25
CA ALA A 75 -1.54 -3.23 -2.40
C ALA A 75 -2.09 -1.80 -2.17
N CYS A 76 -2.65 -1.53 -1.00
CA CYS A 76 -3.08 -0.18 -0.62
C CYS A 76 -1.91 0.82 -0.60
N ALA A 77 -0.76 0.45 -0.02
CA ALA A 77 0.41 1.32 0.00
C ALA A 77 0.92 1.65 -1.40
N HIS A 78 0.99 0.66 -2.30
CA HIS A 78 1.36 0.88 -3.70
C HIS A 78 0.38 1.79 -4.44
N ARG A 79 -0.93 1.59 -4.25
CA ARG A 79 -1.96 2.44 -4.83
C ARG A 79 -1.84 3.89 -4.36
N ILE A 80 -1.71 4.10 -3.06
CA ILE A 80 -1.56 5.43 -2.46
C ILE A 80 -0.27 6.10 -2.93
N ALA A 81 0.86 5.41 -2.85
CA ALA A 81 2.14 5.94 -3.30
C ALA A 81 2.15 6.26 -4.81
N GLY A 82 1.43 5.49 -5.63
CA GLY A 82 1.23 5.76 -7.05
C GLY A 82 0.39 7.02 -7.29
N ALA A 83 -0.66 7.24 -6.49
CA ALA A 83 -1.50 8.43 -6.58
C ALA A 83 -0.78 9.71 -6.12
N LEU A 84 0.12 9.60 -5.14
CA LEU A 84 0.88 10.74 -4.61
C LEU A 84 2.10 11.09 -5.47
N LEU A 85 2.65 10.16 -6.24
CA LEU A 85 3.87 10.35 -7.03
C LEU A 85 3.80 11.50 -8.05
N PRO A 86 2.69 11.71 -8.80
CA PRO A 86 2.59 12.80 -9.77
C PRO A 86 2.38 14.18 -9.15
N LEU A 87 2.10 14.24 -7.84
CA LEU A 87 1.83 15.49 -7.15
C LEU A 87 3.13 16.26 -6.92
N THR A 88 3.09 17.54 -7.24
CA THR A 88 4.23 18.45 -7.09
C THR A 88 4.10 19.35 -5.87
N GLU A 89 2.99 19.26 -5.20
CA GLU A 89 2.66 20.03 -4.00
C GLU A 89 3.42 19.50 -2.79
N GLU A 90 3.82 20.39 -1.91
CA GLU A 90 4.51 20.02 -0.67
C GLU A 90 3.55 19.58 0.43
N SER A 91 2.29 19.97 0.31
CA SER A 91 1.23 19.58 1.24
C SER A 91 -0.12 19.48 0.55
N LEU A 92 -0.96 18.57 1.02
CA LEU A 92 -2.34 18.40 0.58
C LEU A 92 -3.29 18.68 1.75
N THR A 93 -4.39 19.39 1.51
CA THR A 93 -5.47 19.46 2.49
C THR A 93 -6.15 18.10 2.65
N PHE A 94 -6.82 17.86 3.80
CA PHE A 94 -7.51 16.60 4.04
C PHE A 94 -8.58 16.29 3.00
N ASP A 95 -9.33 17.30 2.56
CA ASP A 95 -10.38 17.16 1.56
C ASP A 95 -9.80 16.76 0.20
N ARG A 96 -8.70 17.41 -0.20
CA ARG A 96 -7.99 17.08 -1.44
C ARG A 96 -7.34 15.70 -1.38
N THR A 97 -6.81 15.31 -0.22
CA THR A 97 -6.30 13.95 -0.01
C THR A 97 -7.39 12.91 -0.21
N GLY A 98 -8.61 13.15 0.30
CA GLY A 98 -9.77 12.30 0.07
C GLY A 98 -10.12 12.16 -1.41
N THR A 99 -10.09 13.25 -2.14
CA THR A 99 -10.36 13.27 -3.59
C THR A 99 -9.29 12.52 -4.39
N VAL A 100 -8.01 12.80 -4.12
CA VAL A 100 -6.86 12.16 -4.79
C VAL A 100 -6.86 10.64 -4.56
N LEU A 101 -7.15 10.20 -3.35
CA LEU A 101 -7.17 8.78 -2.99
C LEU A 101 -8.52 8.11 -3.26
N SER A 102 -9.53 8.87 -3.71
CA SER A 102 -10.89 8.39 -3.99
C SER A 102 -11.48 7.58 -2.83
N SER A 103 -11.29 8.05 -1.59
CA SER A 103 -11.71 7.33 -0.38
C SER A 103 -12.10 8.28 0.74
N GLY A 104 -13.32 8.15 1.25
CA GLY A 104 -13.78 8.87 2.45
C GLY A 104 -13.00 8.53 3.72
N LYS A 105 -12.25 7.40 3.73
CA LYS A 105 -11.38 6.96 4.83
C LYS A 105 -9.89 7.09 4.51
N ALA A 106 -9.54 7.97 3.57
CA ALA A 106 -8.16 8.14 3.07
C ALA A 106 -7.17 8.43 4.20
N LEU A 107 -7.52 9.31 5.13
CA LEU A 107 -6.67 9.69 6.26
C LEU A 107 -6.43 8.55 7.24
N GLU A 108 -7.47 7.80 7.61
CA GLU A 108 -7.33 6.63 8.48
C GLU A 108 -6.42 5.57 7.84
N GLN A 109 -6.58 5.35 6.54
CA GLN A 109 -5.75 4.43 5.78
C GLN A 109 -4.29 4.90 5.74
N LEU A 110 -4.04 6.18 5.45
CA LEU A 110 -2.72 6.80 5.47
C LEU A 110 -2.06 6.65 6.84
N GLN A 111 -2.75 7.07 7.90
CA GLN A 111 -2.26 6.99 9.28
C GLN A 111 -1.92 5.55 9.68
N SER A 112 -2.80 4.60 9.33
CA SER A 112 -2.57 3.18 9.58
C SER A 112 -1.37 2.63 8.81
N LEU A 113 -1.14 3.05 7.56
CA LEU A 113 -0.02 2.55 6.75
C LEU A 113 1.31 3.19 7.15
N ILE A 114 1.31 4.48 7.51
CA ILE A 114 2.48 5.18 8.08
C ILE A 114 2.87 4.54 9.41
N GLY A 115 1.93 4.41 10.35
CA GLY A 115 2.19 3.82 11.67
C GLY A 115 2.65 2.36 11.62
N LYS A 116 2.31 1.62 10.55
CA LYS A 116 2.79 0.24 10.33
C LYS A 116 4.06 0.15 9.50
N GLY A 117 4.62 1.29 9.08
CA GLY A 117 5.86 1.39 8.32
C GLY A 117 5.73 0.81 6.90
N TYR A 118 4.61 1.01 6.21
CA TYR A 118 4.45 0.72 4.78
C TYR A 118 4.68 1.93 3.91
N LEU A 119 4.39 3.13 4.44
CA LEU A 119 4.63 4.42 3.78
C LEU A 119 5.67 5.21 4.57
N GLN A 120 6.44 6.01 3.86
CA GLN A 120 7.47 6.92 4.40
C GLN A 120 7.38 8.28 3.70
N ASN A 121 8.09 9.27 4.24
CA ASN A 121 8.15 10.63 3.67
C ASN A 121 6.78 11.32 3.61
N LEU A 122 5.88 10.97 4.54
CA LEU A 122 4.57 11.56 4.71
C LEU A 122 4.39 11.99 6.16
N ARG A 123 3.88 13.19 6.38
CA ARG A 123 3.55 13.69 7.72
C ARG A 123 2.10 14.19 7.73
N ILE A 124 1.33 13.67 8.66
CA ILE A 124 -0.05 14.14 8.89
C ILE A 124 0.01 15.22 9.94
N ASP A 125 -0.41 16.42 9.56
CA ASP A 125 -0.58 17.56 10.44
C ASP A 125 -2.08 17.72 10.74
N SER A 126 -2.46 17.35 11.95
CA SER A 126 -3.86 17.39 12.38
C SER A 126 -4.32 18.81 12.71
N GLU A 127 -3.40 19.70 13.14
CA GLU A 127 -3.70 21.08 13.49
C GLU A 127 -4.05 21.89 12.23
N ASN A 128 -3.21 21.79 11.20
CA ASN A 128 -3.42 22.49 9.93
C ASN A 128 -4.30 21.71 8.95
N ARG A 129 -4.78 20.51 9.32
CA ARG A 129 -5.56 19.60 8.48
C ARG A 129 -4.92 19.32 7.12
N THR A 130 -3.61 19.08 7.15
CA THR A 130 -2.81 18.84 5.94
C THR A 130 -2.00 17.56 6.03
N VAL A 131 -1.66 17.01 4.87
CA VAL A 131 -0.72 15.91 4.70
C VAL A 131 0.52 16.46 4.00
N GLY A 132 1.61 16.59 4.72
CA GLY A 132 2.91 17.00 4.17
C GLY A 132 3.54 15.87 3.36
N LEU A 133 4.00 16.21 2.16
CA LEU A 133 4.66 15.30 1.22
C LEU A 133 6.15 15.58 1.22
N TYR A 134 6.91 14.78 1.95
CA TYR A 134 8.37 14.91 2.00
C TYR A 134 9.01 14.10 0.88
N MET A 135 9.43 14.75 -0.18
CA MET A 135 10.32 14.12 -1.16
C MET A 135 11.76 14.37 -0.74
N PRO A 136 12.62 13.34 -0.63
CA PRO A 136 14.03 13.54 -0.38
C PRO A 136 14.65 14.38 -1.51
N GLU A 137 15.58 15.26 -1.14
CA GLU A 137 16.34 16.04 -2.11
C GLU A 137 17.01 15.13 -3.14
N GLY A 138 16.93 15.48 -4.40
CA GLY A 138 17.44 14.65 -5.49
C GLY A 138 16.52 13.53 -5.98
N ALA A 139 15.32 13.36 -5.42
CA ALA A 139 14.34 12.43 -5.95
C ALA A 139 13.98 12.78 -7.40
N LEU A 140 13.89 11.76 -8.27
CA LEU A 140 13.48 11.95 -9.65
C LEU A 140 11.97 12.21 -9.71
N VAL A 141 11.57 13.36 -10.20
CA VAL A 141 10.18 13.75 -10.42
C VAL A 141 9.88 13.65 -11.90
N GLN A 142 8.85 12.86 -12.22
CA GLN A 142 8.34 12.81 -13.59
C GLN A 142 7.29 13.91 -13.78
N TRP A 143 7.41 14.68 -14.86
CA TRP A 143 6.45 15.71 -15.21
C TRP A 143 6.22 15.75 -16.71
N VAL A 144 5.06 16.25 -17.11
CA VAL A 144 4.68 16.42 -18.52
C VAL A 144 4.89 17.88 -18.89
N CYS A 145 5.60 18.12 -19.98
CA CYS A 145 5.82 19.48 -20.47
C CYS A 145 4.50 20.08 -20.99
N PRO A 146 4.09 21.28 -20.52
CA PRO A 146 2.84 21.89 -20.99
C PRO A 146 2.93 22.35 -22.47
N GLY A 147 4.15 22.59 -22.99
CA GLY A 147 4.33 23.05 -24.37
C GLY A 147 4.33 21.93 -25.40
N CYS A 148 5.03 20.82 -25.15
CA CYS A 148 5.19 19.75 -26.14
C CYS A 148 4.60 18.39 -25.70
N GLY A 149 4.02 18.28 -24.49
CA GLY A 149 3.44 17.04 -23.97
C GLY A 149 4.46 15.95 -23.59
N ALA A 150 5.75 16.19 -23.74
CA ALA A 150 6.79 15.20 -23.49
C ALA A 150 6.92 14.90 -21.99
N LYS A 151 7.12 13.62 -21.66
CA LYS A 151 7.40 13.18 -20.28
C LYS A 151 8.88 13.40 -19.96
N ASN A 152 9.14 14.19 -18.94
CA ASN A 152 10.49 14.52 -18.47
C ASN A 152 10.73 13.92 -17.08
N LEU A 153 11.99 13.58 -16.81
CA LEU A 153 12.48 13.14 -15.51
C LEU A 153 13.52 14.17 -15.04
N THR A 154 13.24 14.84 -13.93
CA THR A 154 14.14 15.86 -13.38
C THR A 154 14.34 15.58 -11.88
N ARG A 155 15.52 15.89 -11.37
CA ARG A 155 15.76 15.84 -9.92
C ARG A 155 15.07 17.02 -9.25
N ARG A 156 14.44 16.78 -8.09
CA ARG A 156 13.87 17.86 -7.27
C ARG A 156 14.99 18.84 -6.87
N GLY A 157 14.69 20.12 -6.97
CA GLY A 157 15.68 21.19 -6.73
C GLY A 157 16.52 21.57 -7.95
N ALA A 158 16.53 20.76 -9.03
CA ALA A 158 17.13 21.15 -10.28
C ALA A 158 16.16 21.99 -11.13
N PRO A 159 16.66 22.93 -11.96
CA PRO A 159 15.81 23.70 -12.86
C PRO A 159 15.03 22.76 -13.78
N MET A 160 13.71 22.83 -13.72
CA MET A 160 12.83 21.95 -14.49
C MET A 160 12.66 22.52 -15.90
N ARG A 161 13.54 22.16 -16.81
CA ARG A 161 13.44 22.47 -18.25
C ARG A 161 13.12 21.21 -19.04
N CYS A 162 12.29 21.35 -20.06
CA CYS A 162 11.95 20.25 -20.95
C CYS A 162 13.16 19.87 -21.82
N ARG A 163 13.52 18.59 -21.85
CA ARG A 163 14.64 18.08 -22.66
C ARG A 163 14.39 18.17 -24.17
N TYR A 164 13.14 18.37 -24.59
CA TYR A 164 12.75 18.35 -26.02
C TYR A 164 12.49 19.75 -26.58
N CYS A 165 11.92 20.66 -25.81
CA CYS A 165 11.56 21.99 -26.29
C CYS A 165 12.19 23.14 -25.43
N ASP A 166 13.00 22.80 -24.43
CA ASP A 166 13.68 23.67 -23.48
C ASP A 166 12.76 24.64 -22.68
N GLN A 167 11.45 24.46 -22.81
CA GLN A 167 10.50 25.25 -22.04
C GLN A 167 10.64 24.98 -20.53
N PRO A 168 10.70 26.01 -19.71
CA PRO A 168 10.67 25.85 -18.26
C PRO A 168 9.30 25.33 -17.86
N ARG A 169 9.25 24.51 -16.81
CA ARG A 169 8.00 24.16 -16.16
C ARG A 169 7.43 25.44 -15.56
N GLY A 170 6.27 25.89 -16.02
CA GLY A 170 5.57 27.02 -15.42
C GLY A 170 5.45 26.83 -13.91
N GLN A 171 5.75 27.89 -13.17
CA GLN A 171 5.54 28.00 -11.73
C GLN A 171 4.06 27.96 -11.41
#